data_950a9d9df487b7cf79fe76c60e7ee817
#
_entry.id   950a9d9df487b7cf79fe76c60e7ee817
#
_cell.length_a   1.000
_cell.length_b   1.000
_cell.length_c   1.000
_cell.angle_alpha   90.00
_cell.angle_beta   90.00
_cell.angle_gamma   90.00
#
_symmetry.space_group_name_H-M   'P 1'
#
loop_
_entity.id
_entity.type
_entity.pdbx_description
1 polymer ?
#
loop_
_entity_poly.entity_id
_entity_poly.type
_entity_poly.pdbx_seq_one_letter_code
_entity_poly.pdbx_strand_id
1 'polypeptide(L)'
;MHTESNCYYLPPKAVAALAKGLISKLKPVLTLEEVATSFTVLDFFDQSLRHSGRFLLETGATFELLMSDGRALSQSAKRLGQFVTDFQKGPVKQALADLSPLRSLSAIGSGTLRHGTLALLDDDQKTHCRAYVHILTGTKGDGVALITLQGLRGYDRSLTELRKHIKLCRGAVVSDVRLYQGIFFEQNAPDAKPDGMVKPDETAFDAATDIILASIPVVRANEGGIMADQGIEFLHQYRVALRKIRSVLSLFKGVYERDQTADLKARFSDLMAPTGRLRDLDVYLLQRQKYYELLPKTLHGGLRGIAFVI
;
A
#
# COMPACT_ATOMS: atom_id res chain seq x y z
N MET A 1 -12.87 14.99 24.05
CA MET A 1 -13.89 15.11 22.98
C MET A 1 -13.52 14.11 21.91
N HIS A 2 -14.26 13.02 21.75
CA HIS A 2 -14.09 12.11 20.61
C HIS A 2 -14.57 12.87 19.37
N THR A 3 -13.64 13.29 18.50
CA THR A 3 -13.98 13.79 17.18
C THR A 3 -14.68 12.65 16.42
N GLU A 4 -15.99 12.80 16.20
CA GLU A 4 -16.74 11.81 15.42
C GLU A 4 -16.14 11.73 14.00
N SER A 5 -15.89 10.50 13.54
CA SER A 5 -15.37 10.25 12.20
C SER A 5 -16.33 10.82 11.14
N ASN A 6 -15.76 11.43 10.12
CA ASN A 6 -16.50 11.90 8.95
C ASN A 6 -16.40 10.93 7.76
N CYS A 7 -15.70 9.82 7.91
CA CYS A 7 -15.50 8.85 6.85
C CYS A 7 -16.03 7.47 7.26
N TYR A 8 -16.86 6.91 6.39
CA TYR A 8 -17.50 5.61 6.58
C TYR A 8 -17.26 4.73 5.35
N TYR A 9 -17.29 3.42 5.55
CA TYR A 9 -17.34 2.48 4.45
C TYR A 9 -18.66 1.70 4.47
N LEU A 10 -19.14 1.34 3.27
CA LEU A 10 -20.28 0.45 3.07
C LEU A 10 -19.95 -0.59 1.98
N PRO A 11 -20.63 -1.73 1.98
CA PRO A 11 -20.67 -2.57 0.79
C PRO A 11 -21.27 -1.77 -0.40
N PRO A 12 -20.73 -1.88 -1.63
CA PRO A 12 -21.24 -1.12 -2.78
C PRO A 12 -22.74 -1.28 -3.01
N LYS A 13 -23.27 -2.47 -2.76
CA LYS A 13 -24.71 -2.79 -2.87
C LYS A 13 -25.59 -1.98 -1.89
N ALA A 14 -25.03 -1.50 -0.80
CA ALA A 14 -25.76 -0.73 0.21
C ALA A 14 -25.80 0.77 -0.12
N VAL A 15 -25.03 1.27 -1.07
CA VAL A 15 -24.97 2.70 -1.42
C VAL A 15 -26.34 3.23 -1.89
N ALA A 16 -27.06 2.47 -2.68
CA ALA A 16 -28.41 2.84 -3.13
C ALA A 16 -29.41 2.99 -1.96
N ALA A 17 -29.19 2.34 -0.85
CA ALA A 17 -30.04 2.47 0.34
C ALA A 17 -29.91 3.84 1.02
N LEU A 18 -28.78 4.54 0.83
CA LEU A 18 -28.56 5.90 1.35
C LEU A 18 -29.57 6.92 0.81
N ALA A 19 -30.13 6.69 -0.39
CA ALA A 19 -31.10 7.56 -1.03
C ALA A 19 -32.57 7.13 -0.79
N LYS A 20 -32.81 6.09 0.04
CA LYS A 20 -34.16 5.61 0.31
C LYS A 20 -34.77 6.32 1.52
N GLY A 21 -35.98 6.83 1.34
CA GLY A 21 -36.77 7.48 2.39
C GLY A 21 -36.30 8.90 2.72
N LEU A 22 -36.95 9.51 3.70
CA LEU A 22 -36.57 10.81 4.23
C LEU A 22 -35.63 10.66 5.45
N ILE A 23 -34.65 11.53 5.54
CA ILE A 23 -33.75 11.61 6.69
C ILE A 23 -34.12 12.88 7.47
N SER A 24 -34.78 12.74 8.61
CA SER A 24 -35.27 13.91 9.39
C SER A 24 -36.02 14.96 8.56
N LYS A 25 -36.94 14.53 7.70
CA LYS A 25 -37.72 15.36 6.74
C LYS A 25 -36.91 15.87 5.54
N LEU A 26 -35.64 15.60 5.43
CA LEU A 26 -34.81 15.96 4.28
C LEU A 26 -34.82 14.84 3.25
N LYS A 27 -34.82 15.22 1.97
CA LYS A 27 -34.75 14.29 0.84
C LYS A 27 -33.30 13.99 0.50
N PRO A 28 -32.84 12.72 0.61
CA PRO A 28 -31.54 12.34 0.14
C PRO A 28 -31.57 12.21 -1.39
N VAL A 29 -30.61 12.83 -2.05
CA VAL A 29 -30.41 12.75 -3.50
C VAL A 29 -28.98 12.21 -3.73
N LEU A 30 -28.92 11.00 -4.31
CA LEU A 30 -27.67 10.34 -4.68
C LEU A 30 -27.46 10.49 -6.18
N THR A 31 -26.34 11.09 -6.57
CA THR A 31 -25.90 11.19 -7.96
C THR A 31 -24.60 10.40 -8.09
N LEU A 32 -24.55 9.44 -9.00
CA LEU A 32 -23.36 8.67 -9.33
C LEU A 32 -22.96 8.93 -10.78
N GLU A 33 -21.67 8.94 -11.07
CA GLU A 33 -21.18 8.94 -12.44
C GLU A 33 -21.68 7.71 -13.20
N GLU A 34 -22.05 7.90 -14.47
CA GLU A 34 -22.55 6.81 -15.32
C GLU A 34 -21.45 5.79 -15.64
N VAL A 35 -20.25 6.28 -15.89
CA VAL A 35 -19.09 5.45 -16.28
C VAL A 35 -18.11 5.33 -15.13
N ALA A 36 -17.71 4.11 -14.85
CA ALA A 36 -16.64 3.86 -13.88
C ALA A 36 -15.27 4.01 -14.57
N THR A 37 -14.33 4.65 -13.89
CA THR A 37 -12.95 4.85 -14.34
C THR A 37 -12.08 3.71 -13.83
N SER A 38 -11.26 3.12 -14.70
CA SER A 38 -10.28 2.13 -14.29
C SER A 38 -9.17 2.76 -13.45
N PHE A 39 -8.73 2.06 -12.40
CA PHE A 39 -7.61 2.48 -11.59
C PHE A 39 -6.58 1.36 -11.39
N THR A 40 -5.35 1.76 -11.12
CA THR A 40 -4.29 0.94 -10.55
C THR A 40 -3.98 1.43 -9.14
N VAL A 41 -3.90 0.52 -8.18
CA VAL A 41 -3.45 0.85 -6.82
C VAL A 41 -1.94 0.81 -6.79
N LEU A 42 -1.36 1.88 -6.28
CA LEU A 42 0.08 2.01 -6.10
C LEU A 42 0.43 2.00 -4.61
N ASP A 43 1.42 1.19 -4.24
CA ASP A 43 2.01 1.22 -2.91
C ASP A 43 3.51 0.89 -3.00
N PHE A 44 4.22 1.11 -1.93
CA PHE A 44 5.60 0.66 -1.79
C PHE A 44 5.66 -0.83 -1.46
N PHE A 45 6.83 -1.43 -1.65
CA PHE A 45 7.06 -2.84 -1.33
C PHE A 45 6.62 -3.22 0.10
N ASP A 46 6.89 -2.35 1.08
CA ASP A 46 6.54 -2.56 2.48
C ASP A 46 5.11 -2.12 2.83
N GLN A 47 4.29 -1.79 1.84
CA GLN A 47 2.91 -1.31 2.01
C GLN A 47 2.81 -0.08 2.95
N SER A 48 3.80 0.80 2.91
CA SER A 48 3.86 2.00 3.78
C SER A 48 2.64 2.90 3.63
N LEU A 49 2.05 3.02 2.43
CA LEU A 49 0.82 3.77 2.22
C LEU A 49 -0.33 3.13 2.97
N ARG A 50 -0.53 1.83 2.78
CA ARG A 50 -1.55 1.06 3.49
C ARG A 50 -1.42 1.20 5.01
N HIS A 51 -0.22 0.98 5.55
CA HIS A 51 0.03 1.06 6.99
C HIS A 51 -0.20 2.46 7.57
N SER A 52 -0.10 3.50 6.74
CA SER A 52 -0.38 4.89 7.12
C SER A 52 -1.80 5.36 6.78
N GLY A 53 -2.71 4.43 6.42
CA GLY A 53 -4.10 4.77 6.07
C GLY A 53 -4.24 5.59 4.80
N ARG A 54 -3.31 5.47 3.88
CA ARG A 54 -3.30 6.17 2.58
C ARG A 54 -3.50 5.18 1.44
N PHE A 55 -4.26 5.59 0.45
CA PHE A 55 -4.65 4.77 -0.67
C PHE A 55 -4.42 5.54 -1.97
N LEU A 56 -3.35 5.21 -2.69
CA LEU A 56 -2.98 5.90 -3.91
C LEU A 56 -3.51 5.14 -5.13
N LEU A 57 -4.38 5.80 -5.87
CA LEU A 57 -4.97 5.31 -7.11
C LEU A 57 -4.40 6.09 -8.30
N GLU A 58 -4.00 5.39 -9.34
CA GLU A 58 -3.68 5.97 -10.64
C GLU A 58 -4.83 5.68 -11.60
N THR A 59 -5.54 6.73 -12.04
CA THR A 59 -6.72 6.66 -12.91
C THR A 59 -6.40 7.22 -14.29
N GLY A 60 -5.44 6.60 -14.99
CA GLY A 60 -5.02 7.04 -16.31
C GLY A 60 -4.43 8.46 -16.38
N ALA A 61 -5.22 9.48 -16.12
CA ALA A 61 -4.81 10.88 -16.19
C ALA A 61 -4.54 11.53 -14.83
N THR A 62 -4.99 10.94 -13.73
CA THR A 62 -4.90 11.52 -12.38
C THR A 62 -4.41 10.52 -11.34
N PHE A 63 -3.68 11.04 -10.35
CA PHE A 63 -3.51 10.36 -9.07
C PHE A 63 -4.61 10.81 -8.12
N GLU A 64 -5.24 9.85 -7.45
CA GLU A 64 -6.17 10.09 -6.36
C GLU A 64 -5.61 9.47 -5.09
N LEU A 65 -5.37 10.28 -4.08
CA LEU A 65 -4.94 9.83 -2.76
C LEU A 65 -6.12 9.92 -1.80
N LEU A 66 -6.66 8.76 -1.46
CA LEU A 66 -7.72 8.63 -0.46
C LEU A 66 -7.08 8.35 0.90
N MET A 67 -7.59 8.98 1.95
CA MET A 67 -7.08 8.84 3.32
C MET A 67 -8.16 8.29 4.23
N SER A 68 -7.77 7.54 5.24
CA SER A 68 -8.68 6.94 6.23
C SER A 68 -9.44 7.99 7.07
N ASP A 69 -8.94 9.22 7.14
CA ASP A 69 -9.63 10.35 7.78
C ASP A 69 -10.70 11.01 6.88
N GLY A 70 -10.87 10.53 5.66
CA GLY A 70 -11.87 11.02 4.70
C GLY A 70 -11.37 12.11 3.78
N ARG A 71 -10.12 12.54 3.88
CA ARG A 71 -9.54 13.47 2.91
C ARG A 71 -9.25 12.74 1.61
N ALA A 72 -9.53 13.43 0.50
CA ALA A 72 -9.16 12.99 -0.84
C ALA A 72 -8.38 14.11 -1.53
N LEU A 73 -7.27 13.76 -2.15
CA LEU A 73 -6.44 14.68 -2.92
C LEU A 73 -6.34 14.16 -4.34
N SER A 74 -6.40 15.06 -5.32
CA SER A 74 -6.26 14.70 -6.73
C SER A 74 -5.14 15.53 -7.37
N GLN A 75 -4.38 14.90 -8.26
CA GLN A 75 -3.28 15.52 -8.98
C GLN A 75 -3.11 14.83 -10.34
N SER A 76 -2.60 15.55 -11.37
CA SER A 76 -2.23 14.94 -12.65
C SER A 76 -1.26 13.78 -12.46
N ALA A 77 -1.51 12.65 -13.13
CA ALA A 77 -0.67 11.44 -13.08
C ALA A 77 0.60 11.53 -13.95
N LYS A 78 0.92 12.70 -14.50
CA LYS A 78 2.16 12.88 -15.24
C LYS A 78 3.37 12.68 -14.34
N ARG A 79 4.19 11.68 -14.67
CA ARG A 79 5.43 11.35 -13.96
C ARG A 79 6.49 10.86 -14.94
N LEU A 80 7.75 11.01 -14.58
CA LEU A 80 8.90 10.57 -15.40
C LEU A 80 9.41 9.18 -14.99
N GLY A 81 8.97 8.65 -13.85
CA GLY A 81 9.41 7.38 -13.30
C GLY A 81 8.46 6.85 -12.21
N GLN A 82 8.95 5.91 -11.41
CA GLN A 82 8.15 5.19 -10.42
C GLN A 82 8.32 5.73 -8.98
N PHE A 83 9.10 6.80 -8.80
CA PHE A 83 9.33 7.39 -7.49
C PHE A 83 8.41 8.57 -7.24
N VAL A 84 8.08 8.83 -5.98
CA VAL A 84 7.29 10.03 -5.61
C VAL A 84 8.00 11.32 -6.03
N THR A 85 9.33 11.30 -6.06
CA THR A 85 10.14 12.43 -6.55
C THR A 85 9.88 12.77 -8.02
N ASP A 86 9.47 11.78 -8.82
CA ASP A 86 9.20 11.93 -10.26
C ASP A 86 7.83 12.57 -10.55
N PHE A 87 6.97 12.66 -9.55
CA PHE A 87 5.67 13.30 -9.69
C PHE A 87 5.83 14.80 -9.94
N GLN A 88 4.94 15.36 -10.72
CA GLN A 88 4.81 16.82 -10.82
C GLN A 88 4.50 17.43 -9.43
N LYS A 89 4.82 18.70 -9.25
CA LYS A 89 4.44 19.44 -8.04
C LYS A 89 2.92 19.45 -7.90
N GLY A 90 2.43 19.11 -6.72
CA GLY A 90 0.99 19.08 -6.46
C GLY A 90 0.66 18.51 -5.08
N PRO A 91 -0.63 18.48 -4.72
CA PRO A 91 -1.06 18.10 -3.39
C PRO A 91 -0.77 16.63 -3.05
N VAL A 92 -0.84 15.72 -4.01
CA VAL A 92 -0.52 14.29 -3.78
C VAL A 92 0.97 14.13 -3.51
N LYS A 93 1.85 14.73 -4.34
CA LYS A 93 3.30 14.69 -4.10
C LYS A 93 3.67 15.26 -2.73
N GLN A 94 3.03 16.36 -2.33
CA GLN A 94 3.28 16.97 -1.04
C GLN A 94 2.82 16.07 0.12
N ALA A 95 1.67 15.41 -0.02
CA ALA A 95 1.15 14.49 0.99
C ALA A 95 1.94 13.17 1.11
N LEU A 96 2.82 12.87 0.15
CA LEU A 96 3.70 11.70 0.14
C LEU A 96 5.16 12.05 0.46
N ALA A 97 5.47 13.31 0.79
CA ALA A 97 6.83 13.79 1.00
C ALA A 97 7.51 13.24 2.27
N ASP A 98 6.74 12.67 3.19
CA ASP A 98 7.22 11.98 4.39
C ASP A 98 7.78 10.58 4.11
N LEU A 99 7.54 10.06 2.92
CA LEU A 99 7.97 8.72 2.53
C LEU A 99 9.37 8.73 1.90
N SER A 100 10.05 7.59 1.96
CA SER A 100 11.41 7.48 1.43
C SER A 100 11.46 7.81 -0.08
N PRO A 101 12.30 8.76 -0.51
CA PRO A 101 12.47 9.09 -1.93
C PRO A 101 13.17 7.99 -2.74
N LEU A 102 13.74 6.99 -2.06
CA LEU A 102 14.50 5.88 -2.67
C LEU A 102 13.66 4.62 -2.87
N ARG A 103 12.37 4.68 -2.55
CA ARG A 103 11.43 3.57 -2.76
C ARG A 103 10.54 3.86 -3.95
N SER A 104 10.45 2.91 -4.86
CA SER A 104 9.55 2.98 -6.00
C SER A 104 8.14 2.56 -5.61
N LEU A 105 7.17 3.17 -6.27
CA LEU A 105 5.78 2.74 -6.24
C LEU A 105 5.59 1.58 -7.22
N SER A 106 4.94 0.54 -6.75
CA SER A 106 4.58 -0.63 -7.53
C SER A 106 3.07 -0.77 -7.63
N ALA A 107 2.60 -1.30 -8.75
CA ALA A 107 1.20 -1.67 -8.92
C ALA A 107 0.90 -2.90 -8.05
N ILE A 108 0.04 -2.75 -7.05
CA ILE A 108 -0.36 -3.83 -6.15
C ILE A 108 -1.74 -4.38 -6.45
N GLY A 109 -2.50 -3.75 -7.32
CA GLY A 109 -3.81 -4.18 -7.77
C GLY A 109 -4.48 -3.20 -8.71
N SER A 110 -5.65 -3.57 -9.19
CA SER A 110 -6.43 -2.74 -10.11
C SER A 110 -7.92 -2.96 -9.90
N GLY A 111 -8.71 -2.03 -10.43
CA GLY A 111 -10.16 -2.09 -10.33
C GLY A 111 -10.83 -0.95 -11.07
N THR A 112 -12.08 -0.67 -10.70
CA THR A 112 -12.87 0.45 -11.20
C THR A 112 -13.33 1.34 -10.07
N LEU A 113 -13.29 2.64 -10.29
CA LEU A 113 -13.73 3.70 -9.39
C LEU A 113 -14.92 4.42 -10.02
N ARG A 114 -15.97 4.62 -9.23
CA ARG A 114 -17.10 5.46 -9.58
C ARG A 114 -17.29 6.52 -8.51
N HIS A 115 -17.28 7.78 -8.93
CA HIS A 115 -17.56 8.89 -8.04
C HIS A 115 -19.05 9.16 -7.92
N GLY A 116 -19.43 9.78 -6.82
CA GLY A 116 -20.78 10.26 -6.61
C GLY A 116 -20.89 11.27 -5.48
N THR A 117 -22.06 11.84 -5.37
CA THR A 117 -22.42 12.76 -4.28
C THR A 117 -23.78 12.39 -3.72
N LEU A 118 -23.90 12.47 -2.41
CA LEU A 118 -25.18 12.40 -1.71
C LEU A 118 -25.44 13.77 -1.10
N ALA A 119 -26.57 14.40 -1.44
CA ALA A 119 -27.01 15.65 -0.84
C ALA A 119 -28.30 15.44 -0.05
N LEU A 120 -28.44 16.07 1.11
CA LEU A 120 -29.72 16.16 1.82
C LEU A 120 -30.34 17.50 1.51
N LEU A 121 -31.50 17.48 0.87
CA LEU A 121 -32.23 18.66 0.42
C LEU A 121 -33.50 18.86 1.25
N ASP A 122 -33.88 20.11 1.53
CA ASP A 122 -35.19 20.46 2.03
C ASP A 122 -36.21 20.65 0.89
N ASP A 123 -37.43 21.07 1.23
CA ASP A 123 -38.51 21.28 0.27
C ASP A 123 -38.18 22.40 -0.74
N ASP A 124 -37.37 23.38 -0.34
CA ASP A 124 -36.87 24.48 -1.19
C ASP A 124 -35.61 24.08 -2.00
N GLN A 125 -35.25 22.79 -2.07
CA GLN A 125 -34.08 22.26 -2.76
C GLN A 125 -32.74 22.79 -2.18
N LYS A 126 -32.73 23.32 -0.98
CA LYS A 126 -31.52 23.80 -0.32
C LYS A 126 -30.75 22.64 0.31
N THR A 127 -29.44 22.62 0.08
CA THR A 127 -28.59 21.58 0.61
C THR A 127 -28.26 21.84 2.10
N HIS A 128 -28.55 20.89 2.96
CA HIS A 128 -28.23 20.92 4.39
C HIS A 128 -26.91 20.22 4.73
N CYS A 129 -26.57 19.17 4.04
CA CYS A 129 -25.25 18.54 4.11
C CYS A 129 -24.97 17.70 2.86
N ARG A 130 -23.71 17.36 2.65
CA ARG A 130 -23.26 16.54 1.52
C ARG A 130 -22.42 15.37 2.01
N ALA A 131 -22.32 14.36 1.17
CA ALA A 131 -21.30 13.33 1.29
C ALA A 131 -20.73 13.04 -0.10
N TYR A 132 -19.41 12.87 -0.16
CA TYR A 132 -18.75 12.34 -1.34
C TYR A 132 -18.75 10.81 -1.27
N VAL A 133 -19.02 10.17 -2.38
CA VAL A 133 -19.14 8.72 -2.51
C VAL A 133 -18.10 8.24 -3.51
N HIS A 134 -17.20 7.36 -3.08
CA HIS A 134 -16.22 6.70 -3.92
C HIS A 134 -16.48 5.19 -3.88
N ILE A 135 -16.98 4.63 -4.98
CA ILE A 135 -17.24 3.18 -5.08
C ILE A 135 -16.04 2.57 -5.79
N LEU A 136 -15.26 1.79 -5.04
CA LEU A 136 -14.09 1.07 -5.54
C LEU A 136 -14.46 -0.41 -5.66
N THR A 137 -14.26 -0.96 -6.85
CA THR A 137 -14.48 -2.38 -7.12
C THR A 137 -13.19 -2.98 -7.66
N GLY A 138 -12.58 -3.87 -6.92
CA GLY A 138 -11.37 -4.57 -7.34
C GLY A 138 -11.68 -5.68 -8.34
N THR A 139 -10.67 -6.13 -9.08
CA THR A 139 -10.80 -7.22 -10.05
C THR A 139 -11.19 -8.56 -9.42
N LYS A 140 -10.98 -8.72 -8.12
CA LYS A 140 -11.23 -9.98 -7.38
C LYS A 140 -12.08 -9.81 -6.12
N GLY A 141 -12.60 -8.60 -5.84
CA GLY A 141 -13.30 -8.31 -4.60
C GLY A 141 -14.74 -7.85 -4.77
N ASP A 142 -15.53 -7.90 -3.70
CA ASP A 142 -16.91 -7.38 -3.67
C ASP A 142 -16.97 -5.85 -3.76
N GLY A 143 -15.81 -5.21 -3.63
CA GLY A 143 -15.67 -3.75 -3.61
C GLY A 143 -15.99 -3.13 -2.26
N VAL A 144 -15.75 -1.82 -2.19
CA VAL A 144 -16.03 -0.98 -1.03
C VAL A 144 -16.49 0.39 -1.48
N ALA A 145 -17.46 0.97 -0.78
CA ALA A 145 -17.87 2.35 -0.96
C ALA A 145 -17.37 3.19 0.22
N LEU A 146 -16.61 4.23 -0.08
CA LEU A 146 -16.19 5.25 0.87
C LEU A 146 -17.18 6.41 0.84
N ILE A 147 -17.65 6.81 2.01
CA ILE A 147 -18.59 7.91 2.19
C ILE A 147 -17.92 8.95 3.08
N THR A 148 -17.54 10.08 2.51
CA THR A 148 -16.93 11.19 3.23
C THR A 148 -17.94 12.30 3.45
N LEU A 149 -18.27 12.58 4.71
CA LEU A 149 -19.25 13.58 5.08
C LEU A 149 -18.69 15.00 5.00
N GLN A 150 -19.44 15.90 4.43
CA GLN A 150 -19.17 17.33 4.42
C GLN A 150 -20.33 18.07 5.12
N GLY A 151 -20.06 18.54 6.35
CA GLY A 151 -20.98 19.42 7.07
C GLY A 151 -21.01 20.80 6.47
N LEU A 152 -22.16 21.42 6.45
CA LEU A 152 -22.34 22.83 6.10
C LEU A 152 -22.61 23.64 7.37
N ARG A 153 -22.08 24.87 7.43
CA ARG A 153 -22.20 25.75 8.60
C ARG A 153 -23.68 25.97 8.92
N GLY A 154 -24.05 25.75 10.16
CA GLY A 154 -25.42 25.93 10.66
C GLY A 154 -26.34 24.70 10.49
N TYR A 155 -25.84 23.59 9.95
CA TYR A 155 -26.62 22.36 9.70
C TYR A 155 -26.08 21.13 10.42
N ASP A 156 -25.48 21.30 11.60
CA ASP A 156 -24.84 20.21 12.37
C ASP A 156 -25.82 19.08 12.72
N ARG A 157 -27.10 19.44 12.96
CA ARG A 157 -28.14 18.44 13.22
C ARG A 157 -28.35 17.53 12.01
N SER A 158 -28.41 18.09 10.79
CA SER A 158 -28.58 17.32 9.56
C SER A 158 -27.41 16.37 9.32
N LEU A 159 -26.19 16.82 9.60
CA LEU A 159 -25.00 15.99 9.55
C LEU A 159 -25.07 14.82 10.55
N THR A 160 -25.54 15.08 11.76
CA THR A 160 -25.71 14.02 12.79
C THR A 160 -26.75 12.99 12.36
N GLU A 161 -27.86 13.42 11.78
CA GLU A 161 -28.90 12.51 11.27
C GLU A 161 -28.38 11.70 10.07
N LEU A 162 -27.61 12.29 9.18
CA LEU A 162 -26.97 11.54 8.09
C LEU A 162 -26.00 10.47 8.62
N ARG A 163 -25.21 10.77 9.64
CA ARG A 163 -24.34 9.75 10.30
C ARG A 163 -25.14 8.57 10.83
N LYS A 164 -26.26 8.84 11.51
CA LYS A 164 -27.16 7.78 12.02
C LYS A 164 -27.69 6.93 10.86
N HIS A 165 -28.15 7.58 9.79
CA HIS A 165 -28.69 6.90 8.62
C HIS A 165 -27.64 6.00 7.94
N ILE A 166 -26.41 6.46 7.78
CA ILE A 166 -25.30 5.66 7.24
C ILE A 166 -25.07 4.40 8.10
N LYS A 167 -25.06 4.54 9.43
CA LYS A 167 -24.92 3.40 10.35
C LYS A 167 -26.07 2.39 10.20
N LEU A 168 -27.31 2.87 10.02
CA LEU A 168 -28.48 2.03 9.76
C LEU A 168 -28.34 1.28 8.41
N CYS A 169 -27.72 1.90 7.41
CA CYS A 169 -27.40 1.28 6.12
C CYS A 169 -26.18 0.35 6.16
N ARG A 170 -25.75 -0.12 7.34
CA ARG A 170 -24.57 -0.95 7.58
C ARG A 170 -23.23 -0.24 7.35
N GLY A 171 -23.23 1.09 7.42
CA GLY A 171 -22.00 1.88 7.37
C GLY A 171 -21.20 1.71 8.67
N ALA A 172 -19.91 1.50 8.56
CA ALA A 172 -18.99 1.47 9.68
C ALA A 172 -17.86 2.48 9.46
N VAL A 173 -17.24 2.93 10.54
CA VAL A 173 -16.08 3.83 10.47
C VAL A 173 -14.97 3.13 9.69
N VAL A 174 -14.29 3.89 8.82
CA VAL A 174 -13.22 3.36 7.99
C VAL A 174 -12.08 2.84 8.86
N SER A 175 -11.63 1.63 8.53
CA SER A 175 -10.35 1.09 8.98
C SER A 175 -9.54 0.69 7.74
N ASP A 176 -8.22 0.88 7.80
CA ASP A 176 -7.31 0.63 6.68
C ASP A 176 -7.40 -0.81 6.18
N VAL A 177 -7.52 -1.76 7.10
CA VAL A 177 -7.66 -3.19 6.80
C VAL A 177 -8.88 -3.47 5.91
N ARG A 178 -10.02 -2.84 6.19
CA ARG A 178 -11.26 -3.11 5.43
C ARG A 178 -11.29 -2.46 4.06
N LEU A 179 -10.63 -1.34 3.88
CA LEU A 179 -10.44 -0.74 2.56
C LEU A 179 -9.71 -1.71 1.63
N TYR A 180 -8.60 -2.24 2.10
CA TYR A 180 -7.81 -3.20 1.33
C TYR A 180 -8.54 -4.52 1.12
N GLN A 181 -9.20 -5.05 2.15
CA GLN A 181 -9.98 -6.29 2.03
C GLN A 181 -11.14 -6.19 1.03
N GLY A 182 -11.77 -5.02 0.91
CA GLY A 182 -12.85 -4.80 -0.06
C GLY A 182 -12.37 -4.81 -1.52
N ILE A 183 -11.11 -4.46 -1.77
CA ILE A 183 -10.54 -4.36 -3.11
C ILE A 183 -9.66 -5.57 -3.44
N PHE A 184 -8.93 -6.06 -2.44
CA PHE A 184 -8.03 -7.20 -2.58
C PHE A 184 -8.54 -8.36 -1.72
N PHE A 185 -9.09 -9.39 -2.35
CA PHE A 185 -9.23 -10.70 -1.70
C PHE A 185 -7.83 -11.23 -1.42
N GLU A 186 -7.50 -11.43 -0.13
CA GLU A 186 -6.33 -12.17 0.34
C GLU A 186 -5.13 -12.17 -0.61
N GLN A 187 -4.57 -11.01 -0.90
CA GLN A 187 -3.19 -11.04 -1.30
C GLN A 187 -2.37 -11.06 -0.01
N ASN A 188 -1.75 -12.21 0.21
CA ASN A 188 -0.63 -12.35 1.12
C ASN A 188 0.26 -11.14 0.90
N ALA A 189 0.30 -10.25 1.90
CA ALA A 189 1.33 -9.26 1.93
C ALA A 189 2.67 -10.02 1.75
N PRO A 190 3.66 -9.44 1.03
CA PRO A 190 4.99 -10.03 0.98
C PRO A 190 5.58 -10.28 2.38
N ASP A 191 4.98 -9.71 3.40
CA ASP A 191 5.28 -9.87 4.82
C ASP A 191 4.66 -11.10 5.51
N ALA A 192 4.02 -12.00 4.80
CA ALA A 192 3.86 -13.34 5.34
C ALA A 192 5.26 -13.92 5.53
N LYS A 193 5.92 -13.51 6.64
CA LYS A 193 7.08 -14.25 7.15
C LYS A 193 6.63 -15.70 7.15
N PRO A 194 7.29 -16.57 6.39
CA PRO A 194 6.95 -17.97 6.44
C PRO A 194 6.98 -18.33 7.92
N ASP A 195 5.85 -18.79 8.42
CA ASP A 195 5.68 -19.19 9.82
C ASP A 195 6.54 -20.44 10.02
N GLY A 196 7.84 -20.21 10.14
CA GLY A 196 8.83 -21.24 10.40
C GLY A 196 8.85 -21.57 11.88
N MET A 197 7.68 -21.73 12.49
CA MET A 197 7.59 -22.26 13.83
C MET A 197 7.93 -23.75 13.78
N VAL A 198 9.13 -24.07 14.24
CA VAL A 198 9.55 -25.44 14.49
C VAL A 198 8.55 -26.06 15.46
N LYS A 199 7.92 -27.17 15.07
CA LYS A 199 6.98 -27.90 15.95
C LYS A 199 7.77 -28.69 17.00
N PRO A 200 7.26 -28.85 18.23
CA PRO A 200 7.96 -29.53 19.31
C PRO A 200 8.42 -30.96 18.97
N ASP A 201 7.67 -31.69 18.13
CA ASP A 201 7.92 -33.07 17.79
C ASP A 201 8.51 -33.27 16.37
N GLU A 202 8.97 -32.19 15.74
CA GLU A 202 9.52 -32.21 14.40
C GLU A 202 11.00 -32.61 14.42
N THR A 203 11.42 -33.46 13.45
CA THR A 203 12.85 -33.79 13.35
C THR A 203 13.66 -32.57 12.86
N ALA A 204 14.94 -32.53 13.23
CA ALA A 204 15.84 -31.45 12.75
C ALA A 204 15.94 -31.42 11.21
N PHE A 205 15.78 -32.55 10.56
CA PHE A 205 15.75 -32.67 9.10
C PHE A 205 14.48 -32.00 8.52
N ASP A 206 13.32 -32.30 9.05
CA ASP A 206 12.03 -31.74 8.58
C ASP A 206 12.01 -30.24 8.85
N ALA A 207 12.35 -29.80 10.04
CA ALA A 207 12.43 -28.38 10.41
C ALA A 207 13.36 -27.58 9.51
N ALA A 208 14.58 -28.08 9.25
CA ALA A 208 15.54 -27.42 8.37
C ALA A 208 15.02 -27.36 6.93
N THR A 209 14.43 -28.46 6.47
CA THR A 209 13.85 -28.58 5.11
C THR A 209 12.68 -27.62 4.93
N ASP A 210 11.75 -27.55 5.88
CA ASP A 210 10.61 -26.66 5.83
C ASP A 210 11.02 -25.19 5.82
N ILE A 211 12.01 -24.79 6.62
CA ILE A 211 12.56 -23.43 6.62
C ILE A 211 13.17 -23.08 5.26
N ILE A 212 13.92 -24.00 4.65
CA ILE A 212 14.54 -23.79 3.34
C ILE A 212 13.44 -23.68 2.27
N LEU A 213 12.51 -24.63 2.22
CA LEU A 213 11.41 -24.65 1.23
C LEU A 213 10.50 -23.44 1.34
N ALA A 214 10.19 -22.98 2.56
CA ALA A 214 9.42 -21.76 2.79
C ALA A 214 10.16 -20.48 2.34
N SER A 215 11.50 -20.51 2.28
CA SER A 215 12.29 -19.36 1.84
C SER A 215 12.41 -19.24 0.31
N ILE A 216 12.27 -20.34 -0.44
CA ILE A 216 12.39 -20.34 -1.92
C ILE A 216 11.32 -19.48 -2.60
N PRO A 217 10.02 -19.57 -2.25
CA PRO A 217 9.00 -18.69 -2.84
C PRO A 217 9.31 -17.20 -2.62
N VAL A 218 9.89 -16.83 -1.46
CA VAL A 218 10.29 -15.45 -1.17
C VAL A 218 11.41 -15.01 -2.13
N VAL A 219 12.40 -15.86 -2.39
CA VAL A 219 13.45 -15.59 -3.39
C VAL A 219 12.81 -15.32 -4.75
N ARG A 220 11.95 -16.25 -5.23
CA ARG A 220 11.31 -16.17 -6.54
C ARG A 220 10.39 -14.94 -6.70
N ALA A 221 9.63 -14.61 -5.66
CA ALA A 221 8.73 -13.45 -5.69
C ALA A 221 9.46 -12.11 -5.88
N ASN A 222 10.74 -12.04 -5.49
CA ASN A 222 11.54 -10.82 -5.60
C ASN A 222 12.33 -10.69 -6.92
N GLU A 223 12.51 -11.79 -7.70
CA GLU A 223 13.29 -11.78 -8.94
C GLU A 223 12.73 -10.78 -9.97
N GLY A 224 11.41 -10.76 -10.17
CA GLY A 224 10.76 -9.85 -11.12
C GLY A 224 11.01 -8.38 -10.80
N GLY A 225 10.93 -8.01 -9.52
CA GLY A 225 11.20 -6.64 -9.07
C GLY A 225 12.66 -6.23 -9.25
N ILE A 226 13.60 -7.16 -9.06
CA ILE A 226 15.04 -6.92 -9.31
C ILE A 226 15.28 -6.69 -10.80
N MET A 227 14.75 -7.57 -11.67
CA MET A 227 14.93 -7.44 -13.12
C MET A 227 14.31 -6.17 -13.69
N ALA A 228 13.21 -5.71 -13.12
CA ALA A 228 12.51 -4.50 -13.54
C ALA A 228 13.01 -3.23 -12.83
N ASP A 229 14.04 -3.33 -11.98
CA ASP A 229 14.58 -2.22 -11.18
C ASP A 229 13.50 -1.42 -10.42
N GLN A 230 12.55 -2.14 -9.81
CA GLN A 230 11.41 -1.54 -9.11
C GLN A 230 11.76 -0.98 -7.73
N GLY A 231 12.97 -1.16 -7.26
CA GLY A 231 13.46 -0.60 -6.00
C GLY A 231 14.36 -1.55 -5.21
N ILE A 232 15.11 -0.95 -4.30
CA ILE A 232 16.17 -1.60 -3.52
C ILE A 232 15.68 -2.70 -2.56
N GLU A 233 14.38 -2.70 -2.22
CA GLU A 233 13.81 -3.64 -1.26
C GLU A 233 13.70 -5.06 -1.84
N PHE A 234 13.42 -5.18 -3.15
CA PHE A 234 13.37 -6.49 -3.81
C PHE A 234 14.71 -7.21 -3.71
N LEU A 235 15.81 -6.52 -4.01
CA LEU A 235 17.15 -7.07 -3.85
C LEU A 235 17.46 -7.37 -2.38
N HIS A 236 17.04 -6.52 -1.46
CA HIS A 236 17.22 -6.76 -0.02
C HIS A 236 16.55 -8.06 0.42
N GLN A 237 15.27 -8.25 0.13
CA GLN A 237 14.50 -9.43 0.52
C GLN A 237 15.01 -10.71 -0.14
N TYR A 238 15.36 -10.64 -1.43
CA TYR A 238 16.02 -11.72 -2.15
C TYR A 238 17.28 -12.19 -1.41
N ARG A 239 18.17 -11.27 -1.07
CA ARG A 239 19.42 -11.59 -0.35
C ARG A 239 19.20 -12.05 1.09
N VAL A 240 18.21 -11.52 1.79
CA VAL A 240 17.81 -11.98 3.14
C VAL A 240 17.34 -13.42 3.10
N ALA A 241 16.48 -13.79 2.15
CA ALA A 241 15.97 -15.14 2.00
C ALA A 241 17.10 -16.14 1.66
N LEU A 242 17.97 -15.81 0.69
CA LEU A 242 19.14 -16.65 0.35
C LEU A 242 20.12 -16.80 1.53
N ARG A 243 20.35 -15.73 2.30
CA ARG A 243 21.20 -15.77 3.50
C ARG A 243 20.57 -16.68 4.56
N LYS A 244 19.24 -16.62 4.75
CA LYS A 244 18.52 -17.50 5.68
C LYS A 244 18.73 -18.97 5.31
N ILE A 245 18.57 -19.34 4.03
CA ILE A 245 18.82 -20.71 3.53
C ILE A 245 20.27 -21.15 3.86
N ARG A 246 21.27 -20.33 3.52
CA ARG A 246 22.68 -20.64 3.80
C ARG A 246 22.99 -20.76 5.30
N SER A 247 22.32 -19.96 6.13
CA SER A 247 22.45 -20.02 7.58
C SER A 247 21.89 -21.33 8.12
N VAL A 248 20.72 -21.76 7.66
CA VAL A 248 20.12 -23.05 8.04
C VAL A 248 21.05 -24.19 7.67
N LEU A 249 21.54 -24.26 6.42
CA LEU A 249 22.52 -25.25 5.98
C LEU A 249 23.82 -25.26 6.78
N SER A 250 24.18 -24.14 7.41
CA SER A 250 25.40 -24.02 8.21
C SER A 250 25.22 -24.40 9.67
N LEU A 251 24.03 -24.08 10.23
CA LEU A 251 23.71 -24.30 11.65
C LEU A 251 23.24 -25.72 11.93
N PHE A 252 22.48 -26.33 11.04
CA PHE A 252 21.95 -27.70 11.18
C PHE A 252 22.99 -28.72 10.69
N LYS A 253 24.09 -28.81 11.44
CA LYS A 253 25.18 -29.73 11.10
C LYS A 253 24.78 -31.20 11.25
N GLY A 254 25.12 -32.02 10.25
CA GLY A 254 24.81 -33.46 10.28
C GLY A 254 23.36 -33.84 9.92
N VAL A 255 22.51 -32.85 9.61
CA VAL A 255 21.14 -33.08 9.13
C VAL A 255 21.14 -33.56 7.68
N TYR A 256 22.02 -32.98 6.85
CA TYR A 256 22.22 -33.37 5.46
C TYR A 256 23.62 -33.95 5.29
N GLU A 257 23.80 -34.74 4.23
CA GLU A 257 25.10 -35.22 3.78
C GLU A 257 26.09 -34.06 3.62
N ARG A 258 27.35 -34.27 4.07
CA ARG A 258 28.37 -33.21 4.11
C ARG A 258 28.65 -32.59 2.74
N ASP A 259 28.81 -33.44 1.72
CA ASP A 259 29.17 -32.98 0.37
C ASP A 259 27.99 -32.28 -0.29
N GLN A 260 26.76 -32.78 -0.11
CA GLN A 260 25.52 -32.12 -0.57
C GLN A 260 25.34 -30.75 0.09
N THR A 261 25.61 -30.67 1.39
CA THR A 261 25.55 -29.39 2.14
C THR A 261 26.55 -28.39 1.59
N ALA A 262 27.75 -28.82 1.29
CA ALA A 262 28.81 -27.96 0.72
C ALA A 262 28.44 -27.47 -0.68
N ASP A 263 27.93 -28.34 -1.55
CA ASP A 263 27.47 -28.00 -2.91
C ASP A 263 26.31 -27.01 -2.86
N LEU A 264 25.26 -27.26 -2.06
CA LEU A 264 24.12 -26.35 -1.92
C LEU A 264 24.56 -24.96 -1.40
N LYS A 265 25.44 -24.92 -0.41
CA LYS A 265 25.97 -23.65 0.11
C LYS A 265 26.75 -22.88 -0.95
N ALA A 266 27.52 -23.55 -1.79
CA ALA A 266 28.26 -22.94 -2.90
C ALA A 266 27.27 -22.36 -3.91
N ARG A 267 26.28 -23.14 -4.39
CA ARG A 267 25.26 -22.68 -5.35
C ARG A 267 24.46 -21.46 -4.85
N PHE A 268 24.02 -21.47 -3.59
CA PHE A 268 23.37 -20.31 -2.99
C PHE A 268 24.31 -19.11 -2.83
N SER A 269 25.62 -19.35 -2.64
CA SER A 269 26.60 -18.27 -2.65
C SER A 269 26.76 -17.65 -4.03
N ASP A 270 26.80 -18.47 -5.07
CA ASP A 270 26.94 -18.03 -6.46
C ASP A 270 25.74 -17.19 -6.90
N LEU A 271 24.51 -17.55 -6.47
CA LEU A 271 23.32 -16.71 -6.69
C LEU A 271 23.44 -15.34 -6.01
N MET A 272 24.12 -15.24 -4.87
CA MET A 272 24.28 -13.99 -4.15
C MET A 272 25.41 -13.12 -4.68
N ALA A 273 26.46 -13.71 -5.21
CA ALA A 273 27.70 -13.02 -5.57
C ALA A 273 27.50 -11.85 -6.54
N PRO A 274 26.76 -12.01 -7.68
CA PRO A 274 26.55 -10.92 -8.64
C PRO A 274 25.83 -9.70 -8.04
N THR A 275 25.00 -9.93 -7.02
CA THR A 275 24.16 -8.90 -6.42
C THR A 275 24.85 -8.15 -5.26
N GLY A 276 26.07 -8.52 -4.90
CA GLY A 276 26.79 -7.93 -3.76
C GLY A 276 27.03 -6.44 -3.94
N ARG A 277 27.69 -6.07 -5.05
CA ARG A 277 28.01 -4.68 -5.36
C ARG A 277 26.77 -3.80 -5.46
N LEU A 278 25.71 -4.29 -6.13
CA LEU A 278 24.46 -3.54 -6.25
C LEU A 278 23.87 -3.25 -4.86
N ARG A 279 23.85 -4.25 -3.97
CA ARG A 279 23.35 -4.04 -2.60
C ARG A 279 24.18 -3.05 -1.78
N ASP A 280 25.48 -3.05 -1.95
CA ASP A 280 26.37 -2.10 -1.25
C ASP A 280 26.09 -0.65 -1.72
N LEU A 281 25.78 -0.46 -3.00
CA LEU A 281 25.37 0.82 -3.57
C LEU A 281 23.99 1.26 -3.05
N ASP A 282 23.02 0.35 -2.96
CA ASP A 282 21.71 0.62 -2.37
C ASP A 282 21.84 1.10 -0.92
N VAL A 283 22.66 0.42 -0.11
CA VAL A 283 22.92 0.80 1.28
C VAL A 283 23.60 2.18 1.36
N TYR A 284 24.53 2.45 0.46
CA TYR A 284 25.17 3.76 0.37
C TYR A 284 24.12 4.85 0.07
N LEU A 285 23.25 4.63 -0.92
CA LEU A 285 22.19 5.60 -1.28
C LEU A 285 21.24 5.86 -0.12
N LEU A 286 20.83 4.81 0.61
CA LEU A 286 19.96 4.94 1.78
C LEU A 286 20.60 5.78 2.91
N GLN A 287 21.92 5.66 3.07
CA GLN A 287 22.65 6.35 4.14
C GLN A 287 23.39 7.60 3.66
N ARG A 288 23.19 7.99 2.40
CA ARG A 288 23.93 9.09 1.78
C ARG A 288 23.91 10.37 2.58
N GLN A 289 22.73 10.76 3.09
CA GLN A 289 22.59 11.97 3.90
C GLN A 289 23.42 11.90 5.17
N LYS A 290 23.42 10.74 5.84
CA LYS A 290 24.23 10.51 7.04
C LYS A 290 25.73 10.60 6.74
N TYR A 291 26.17 10.10 5.59
CA TYR A 291 27.59 10.23 5.18
C TYR A 291 27.96 11.69 4.93
N TYR A 292 27.06 12.50 4.33
CA TYR A 292 27.31 13.93 4.18
C TYR A 292 27.43 14.66 5.54
N GLU A 293 26.65 14.26 6.53
CA GLU A 293 26.68 14.84 7.88
C GLU A 293 27.98 14.48 8.63
N LEU A 294 28.57 13.31 8.35
CA LEU A 294 29.81 12.85 8.97
C LEU A 294 31.07 13.51 8.38
N LEU A 295 30.98 14.10 7.20
CA LEU A 295 32.13 14.64 6.49
C LEU A 295 32.14 16.16 6.46
N PRO A 296 33.33 16.80 6.56
CA PRO A 296 33.48 18.23 6.31
C PRO A 296 32.95 18.60 4.92
N LYS A 297 32.31 19.78 4.80
CA LYS A 297 31.72 20.26 3.54
C LYS A 297 32.70 20.28 2.36
N THR A 298 33.98 20.46 2.64
CA THR A 298 35.07 20.42 1.63
C THR A 298 35.23 19.08 0.94
N LEU A 299 34.84 17.98 1.58
CA LEU A 299 34.92 16.63 1.05
C LEU A 299 33.64 16.16 0.35
N HIS A 300 32.57 16.92 0.40
CA HIS A 300 31.29 16.58 -0.23
C HIS A 300 31.39 16.42 -1.75
N GLY A 301 32.36 17.06 -2.42
CA GLY A 301 32.61 16.91 -3.85
C GLY A 301 32.94 15.47 -4.27
N GLY A 302 33.77 14.78 -3.47
CA GLY A 302 34.11 13.36 -3.71
C GLY A 302 32.92 12.41 -3.59
N LEU A 303 32.02 12.63 -2.62
CA LEU A 303 30.81 11.83 -2.48
C LEU A 303 29.81 12.01 -3.64
N ARG A 304 29.76 13.20 -4.27
CA ARG A 304 28.93 13.43 -5.46
C ARG A 304 29.39 12.60 -6.65
N GLY A 305 30.70 12.41 -6.80
CA GLY A 305 31.28 11.62 -7.88
C GLY A 305 30.90 10.14 -7.84
N ILE A 306 30.67 9.56 -6.67
CA ILE A 306 30.26 8.16 -6.51
C ILE A 306 28.86 7.93 -7.09
N ALA A 307 27.97 8.93 -7.05
CA ALA A 307 26.61 8.82 -7.55
C ALA A 307 26.49 8.82 -9.11
N PHE A 308 27.57 9.13 -9.83
CA PHE A 308 27.61 9.16 -11.29
C PHE A 308 28.28 7.93 -11.93
N VAL A 309 28.74 6.97 -11.13
CA VAL A 309 29.41 5.73 -11.59
C VAL A 309 28.47 4.52 -11.50
N ILE A 310 27.18 4.79 -11.27
CA ILE A 310 26.15 3.75 -11.11
C ILE A 310 25.23 3.73 -12.32
#